data_6c4e02403ce07c3f1ee7c68638ea69ff
#
_entry.id   6c4e02403ce07c3f1ee7c68638ea69ff
#
_cell.length_a   1.000
_cell.length_b   1.000
_cell.length_c   1.000
_cell.angle_alpha   90.00
_cell.angle_beta   90.00
_cell.angle_gamma   90.00
#
_symmetry.space_group_name_H-M   'P 1'
#
loop_
_entity.id
_entity.type
_entity.pdbx_description
1 polymer ?
#
loop_
_entity_poly.entity_id
_entity_poly.type
_entity_poly.pdbx_seq_one_letter_code
_entity_poly.pdbx_strand_id
1 'polypeptide(L)'
;NNNSTEVEDETTDTEDVQEVEEVVIEGELQDVKTYVEVNTVPVDPIVYDGLTMNQLAEKLNKSLKSTISGKGYLIASYSLQLGIDPYMATAIILHETGCNGTCSSLVRECNNVGGQKGGPSCGGGAYKAYATLDEGIMGYLDNLYRNYYSYGLTTPETIGPKYAASTTWTSQ
;
A
#
# COMPACT_ATOMS: atom_id res chain seq x y z
N ASN A 1 37.10 -17.45 49.16
CA ASN A 1 37.90 -16.88 48.11
C ASN A 1 37.05 -16.72 46.86
N ASN A 2 36.54 -15.57 46.76
CA ASN A 2 35.86 -14.84 45.70
C ASN A 2 35.20 -15.62 44.55
N ASN A 3 33.92 -15.70 44.69
CA ASN A 3 32.98 -16.02 43.65
C ASN A 3 32.46 -14.70 43.04
N SER A 4 32.76 -14.43 41.76
CA SER A 4 32.15 -13.34 41.01
C SER A 4 31.09 -13.94 40.10
N THR A 5 29.86 -13.62 40.40
CA THR A 5 28.69 -13.92 39.56
C THR A 5 28.54 -12.80 38.56
N GLU A 6 28.73 -13.09 37.27
CA GLU A 6 28.34 -12.20 36.18
C GLU A 6 26.82 -12.21 36.04
N VAL A 7 26.21 -11.04 36.11
CA VAL A 7 24.78 -10.80 35.82
C VAL A 7 24.70 -10.35 34.38
N GLU A 8 24.06 -11.15 33.55
CA GLU A 8 23.70 -10.77 32.20
C GLU A 8 22.65 -9.66 32.22
N ASP A 9 22.98 -8.54 31.58
CA ASP A 9 22.15 -7.34 31.44
C ASP A 9 21.18 -7.59 30.27
N GLU A 10 19.91 -7.90 30.58
CA GLU A 10 18.82 -7.87 29.63
C GLU A 10 18.45 -6.41 29.34
N THR A 11 18.91 -5.88 28.22
CA THR A 11 18.43 -4.58 27.71
C THR A 11 16.99 -4.75 27.20
N THR A 12 16.05 -4.40 28.03
CA THR A 12 14.66 -4.14 27.64
C THR A 12 14.64 -2.85 26.83
N ASP A 13 14.24 -2.99 25.58
CA ASP A 13 13.92 -1.91 24.66
C ASP A 13 12.69 -1.16 25.22
N THR A 14 12.95 -0.05 25.91
CA THR A 14 11.90 0.82 26.43
C THR A 14 11.47 1.77 25.31
N GLU A 15 10.22 1.61 24.88
CA GLU A 15 9.50 2.58 24.06
C GLU A 15 9.68 3.99 24.65
N ASP A 16 10.17 4.89 23.79
CA ASP A 16 10.43 6.28 24.09
C ASP A 16 9.10 7.03 24.29
N VAL A 17 8.53 6.90 25.49
CA VAL A 17 7.41 7.73 25.94
C VAL A 17 8.01 9.07 26.34
N GLN A 18 7.89 10.06 25.46
CA GLN A 18 8.28 11.42 25.79
C GLN A 18 7.45 11.93 26.97
N GLU A 19 8.10 12.01 28.10
CA GLU A 19 7.59 12.58 29.34
C GLU A 19 7.35 14.08 29.11
N VAL A 20 6.08 14.50 29.25
CA VAL A 20 5.70 15.91 29.15
C VAL A 20 6.04 16.53 30.49
N GLU A 21 7.13 17.29 30.59
CA GLU A 21 7.41 18.10 31.78
C GLU A 21 6.36 19.21 31.94
N GLU A 22 5.54 19.09 32.97
CA GLU A 22 4.61 20.12 33.39
C GLU A 22 5.40 21.21 34.14
N VAL A 23 5.73 22.31 33.45
CA VAL A 23 6.36 23.47 34.05
C VAL A 23 5.28 24.28 34.75
N VAL A 24 5.13 24.13 36.05
CA VAL A 24 4.29 25.01 36.90
C VAL A 24 5.04 26.29 37.14
N ILE A 25 4.63 27.39 36.52
CA ILE A 25 5.11 28.74 36.83
C ILE A 25 4.10 29.39 37.76
N GLU A 26 4.42 29.48 39.06
CA GLU A 26 3.71 30.34 39.97
C GLU A 26 4.13 31.82 39.72
N GLY A 27 3.21 32.62 39.25
CA GLY A 27 3.37 34.05 39.06
C GLY A 27 2.02 34.75 39.05
N GLU A 28 1.92 35.83 39.83
CA GLU A 28 0.72 36.61 40.12
C GLU A 28 -0.13 36.98 38.90
N LEU A 29 -1.44 36.95 39.11
CA LEU A 29 -2.54 37.31 38.22
C LEU A 29 -2.37 38.66 37.52
N GLN A 30 -2.08 38.63 36.25
CA GLN A 30 -2.61 39.58 35.26
C GLN A 30 -3.04 38.77 34.05
N ASP A 31 -4.26 39.03 33.57
CA ASP A 31 -4.95 38.34 32.46
C ASP A 31 -4.14 38.33 31.15
N VAL A 32 -3.16 37.48 31.05
CA VAL A 32 -2.51 37.15 29.80
C VAL A 32 -2.78 35.66 29.51
N LYS A 33 -3.76 35.39 28.67
CA LYS A 33 -3.93 34.04 28.08
C LYS A 33 -2.70 33.74 27.24
N THR A 34 -1.72 33.07 27.84
CA THR A 34 -0.58 32.53 27.10
C THR A 34 -1.07 31.32 26.34
N TYR A 35 -1.28 31.47 25.06
CA TYR A 35 -1.49 30.32 24.16
C TYR A 35 -0.15 29.64 24.00
N VAL A 36 0.01 28.49 24.59
CA VAL A 36 1.11 27.57 24.26
C VAL A 36 0.78 26.99 22.89
N GLU A 37 1.44 27.46 21.83
CA GLU A 37 1.41 26.77 20.55
C GLU A 37 2.14 25.43 20.76
N VAL A 38 1.37 24.37 20.96
CA VAL A 38 1.90 23.01 20.92
C VAL A 38 2.18 22.72 19.44
N ASN A 39 3.43 22.83 19.04
CA ASN A 39 3.91 22.37 17.73
C ASN A 39 3.82 20.83 17.70
N THR A 40 2.61 20.30 17.53
CA THR A 40 2.43 18.89 17.21
C THR A 40 2.89 18.67 15.78
N VAL A 41 4.07 18.09 15.61
CA VAL A 41 4.46 17.56 14.31
C VAL A 41 3.46 16.45 13.97
N PRO A 42 2.70 16.56 12.86
CA PRO A 42 1.77 15.50 12.49
C PRO A 42 2.54 14.20 12.29
N VAL A 43 2.28 13.22 13.13
CA VAL A 43 2.80 11.87 12.91
C VAL A 43 1.92 11.22 11.86
N ASP A 44 2.51 10.80 10.74
CA ASP A 44 1.78 10.09 9.70
C ASP A 44 1.18 8.79 10.27
N PRO A 45 -0.14 8.57 10.14
CA PRO A 45 -0.78 7.40 10.72
C PRO A 45 -0.29 6.11 10.05
N ILE A 46 -0.16 5.05 10.85
CA ILE A 46 0.03 3.70 10.35
C ILE A 46 -1.25 3.25 9.65
N VAL A 47 -1.14 2.79 8.41
CA VAL A 47 -2.29 2.42 7.57
C VAL A 47 -2.34 0.92 7.24
N TYR A 48 -1.19 0.25 7.13
CA TYR A 48 -1.12 -1.16 6.77
C TYR A 48 0.26 -1.76 7.12
N ASP A 49 0.29 -2.99 7.65
CA ASP A 49 1.53 -3.76 7.91
C ASP A 49 2.60 -2.95 8.69
N GLY A 50 2.17 -2.18 9.70
CA GLY A 50 3.06 -1.32 10.48
C GLY A 50 3.67 -0.14 9.71
N LEU A 51 3.15 0.20 8.53
CA LEU A 51 3.69 1.22 7.65
C LEU A 51 2.72 2.42 7.53
N THR A 52 3.30 3.62 7.40
CA THR A 52 2.56 4.80 6.93
C THR A 52 2.23 4.66 5.44
N MET A 53 1.34 5.50 4.90
CA MET A 53 0.99 5.45 3.48
C MET A 53 2.21 5.66 2.57
N ASN A 54 3.09 6.58 2.92
CA ASN A 54 4.31 6.85 2.14
C ASN A 54 5.28 5.66 2.19
N GLN A 55 5.49 5.06 3.35
CA GLN A 55 6.34 3.87 3.50
C GLN A 55 5.78 2.67 2.71
N LEU A 56 4.46 2.47 2.75
CA LEU A 56 3.81 1.42 1.97
C LEU A 56 3.98 1.67 0.46
N ALA A 57 3.75 2.90 0.00
CA ALA A 57 3.95 3.29 -1.39
C ALA A 57 5.40 3.05 -1.86
N GLU A 58 6.39 3.42 -1.05
CA GLU A 58 7.80 3.16 -1.34
C GLU A 58 8.12 1.66 -1.42
N LYS A 59 7.55 0.86 -0.50
CA LYS A 59 7.71 -0.59 -0.51
C LYS A 59 7.17 -1.21 -1.80
N LEU A 60 5.98 -0.80 -2.25
CA LEU A 60 5.41 -1.25 -3.52
C LEU A 60 6.25 -0.78 -4.73
N ASN A 61 6.72 0.46 -4.72
CA ASN A 61 7.52 1.03 -5.80
C ASN A 61 8.82 0.27 -6.07
N LYS A 62 9.37 -0.46 -5.09
CA LYS A 62 10.55 -1.31 -5.29
C LYS A 62 10.32 -2.39 -6.35
N SER A 63 9.10 -2.89 -6.46
CA SER A 63 8.69 -3.93 -7.41
C SER A 63 8.13 -3.38 -8.72
N LEU A 64 7.60 -2.14 -8.71
CA LEU A 64 6.97 -1.52 -9.87
C LEU A 64 8.03 -0.95 -10.83
N LYS A 65 8.06 -1.47 -12.05
CA LYS A 65 9.07 -1.10 -13.07
C LYS A 65 8.40 -0.62 -14.35
N SER A 66 9.21 -0.07 -15.26
CA SER A 66 8.77 0.34 -16.58
C SER A 66 7.57 1.32 -16.51
N THR A 67 6.53 1.10 -17.30
CA THR A 67 5.35 1.99 -17.41
C THR A 67 4.63 2.21 -16.09
N ILE A 68 4.61 1.21 -15.18
CA ILE A 68 3.93 1.31 -13.88
C ILE A 68 4.85 1.81 -12.74
N SER A 69 6.06 2.23 -13.04
CA SER A 69 6.99 2.79 -12.06
C SER A 69 6.38 3.99 -11.34
N GLY A 70 6.57 4.08 -10.02
CA GLY A 70 6.09 5.20 -9.21
C GLY A 70 4.59 5.18 -8.87
N LYS A 71 3.85 4.13 -9.26
CA LYS A 71 2.41 4.01 -8.99
C LYS A 71 2.06 3.39 -7.64
N GLY A 72 3.05 3.18 -6.77
CA GLY A 72 2.87 2.55 -5.47
C GLY A 72 1.88 3.28 -4.57
N TYR A 73 1.88 4.61 -4.56
CA TYR A 73 0.95 5.38 -3.73
C TYR A 73 -0.51 5.19 -4.21
N LEU A 74 -0.76 5.26 -5.51
CA LEU A 74 -2.09 5.04 -6.07
C LEU A 74 -2.59 3.63 -5.76
N ILE A 75 -1.76 2.61 -6.01
CA ILE A 75 -2.12 1.21 -5.74
C ILE A 75 -2.40 1.03 -4.25
N ALA A 76 -1.53 1.51 -3.35
CA ALA A 76 -1.71 1.40 -1.91
C ALA A 76 -3.00 2.06 -1.44
N SER A 77 -3.17 3.36 -1.76
CA SER A 77 -4.30 4.15 -1.26
C SER A 77 -5.65 3.62 -1.77
N TYR A 78 -5.74 3.32 -3.07
CA TYR A 78 -6.99 2.84 -3.65
C TYR A 78 -7.32 1.40 -3.24
N SER A 79 -6.32 0.52 -3.13
CA SER A 79 -6.50 -0.82 -2.59
C SER A 79 -7.07 -0.79 -1.17
N LEU A 80 -6.47 0.01 -0.27
CA LEU A 80 -6.94 0.13 1.12
C LEU A 80 -8.34 0.73 1.20
N GLN A 81 -8.67 1.70 0.35
CA GLN A 81 -10.02 2.26 0.26
C GLN A 81 -11.06 1.19 -0.10
N LEU A 82 -10.72 0.24 -0.94
CA LEU A 82 -11.58 -0.87 -1.35
C LEU A 82 -11.50 -2.10 -0.40
N GLY A 83 -10.64 -2.06 0.62
CA GLY A 83 -10.40 -3.21 1.49
C GLY A 83 -9.63 -4.35 0.81
N ILE A 84 -8.84 -4.04 -0.22
CA ILE A 84 -7.99 -4.99 -0.94
C ILE A 84 -6.59 -4.96 -0.31
N ASP A 85 -5.98 -6.13 -0.15
CA ASP A 85 -4.58 -6.26 0.22
C ASP A 85 -3.68 -5.62 -0.86
N PRO A 86 -2.93 -4.54 -0.55
CA PRO A 86 -2.11 -3.84 -1.54
C PRO A 86 -0.95 -4.67 -2.08
N TYR A 87 -0.43 -5.63 -1.31
CA TYR A 87 0.61 -6.55 -1.79
C TYR A 87 0.05 -7.52 -2.82
N MET A 88 -1.12 -8.09 -2.53
CA MET A 88 -1.85 -8.95 -3.47
C MET A 88 -2.18 -8.21 -4.75
N ALA A 89 -2.75 -7.02 -4.65
CA ALA A 89 -3.07 -6.18 -5.81
C ALA A 89 -1.84 -5.93 -6.68
N THR A 90 -0.71 -5.61 -6.05
CA THR A 90 0.58 -5.38 -6.74
C THR A 90 1.10 -6.65 -7.42
N ALA A 91 1.04 -7.80 -6.73
CA ALA A 91 1.50 -9.07 -7.27
C ALA A 91 0.69 -9.47 -8.53
N ILE A 92 -0.63 -9.31 -8.49
CA ILE A 92 -1.49 -9.60 -9.66
C ILE A 92 -1.18 -8.64 -10.81
N ILE A 93 -1.01 -7.34 -10.56
CA ILE A 93 -0.61 -6.38 -11.60
C ILE A 93 0.69 -6.82 -12.27
N LEU A 94 1.71 -7.18 -11.50
CA LEU A 94 3.01 -7.61 -12.02
C LEU A 94 2.88 -8.89 -12.87
N HIS A 95 2.07 -9.84 -12.41
CA HIS A 95 1.80 -11.08 -13.13
C HIS A 95 1.10 -10.83 -14.46
N GLU A 96 0.04 -10.03 -14.46
CA GLU A 96 -0.78 -9.77 -15.65
C GLU A 96 -0.08 -8.87 -16.69
N THR A 97 0.76 -7.96 -16.25
CA THR A 97 1.35 -6.95 -17.12
C THR A 97 2.74 -7.30 -17.63
N GLY A 98 3.44 -8.22 -16.95
CA GLY A 98 4.86 -8.49 -17.19
C GLY A 98 5.77 -7.32 -16.82
N CYS A 99 5.29 -6.34 -16.05
CA CYS A 99 6.02 -5.10 -15.72
C CYS A 99 7.13 -5.28 -14.66
N ASN A 100 7.51 -6.50 -14.35
CA ASN A 100 8.79 -6.80 -13.68
C ASN A 100 9.99 -6.62 -14.63
N GLY A 101 9.73 -6.55 -15.95
CA GLY A 101 10.64 -6.21 -17.02
C GLY A 101 10.02 -5.16 -17.94
N THR A 102 9.76 -5.51 -19.19
CA THR A 102 9.04 -4.65 -20.14
C THR A 102 7.55 -4.93 -20.06
N CYS A 103 6.76 -3.92 -19.78
CA CYS A 103 5.31 -4.05 -19.75
C CYS A 103 4.75 -4.50 -21.10
N SER A 104 3.63 -5.23 -21.08
CA SER A 104 2.89 -5.62 -22.29
C SER A 104 2.45 -4.42 -23.12
N SER A 105 2.18 -4.62 -24.40
CA SER A 105 1.64 -3.57 -25.29
C SER A 105 0.30 -3.04 -24.79
N LEU A 106 -0.53 -3.90 -24.20
CA LEU A 106 -1.82 -3.51 -23.64
C LEU A 106 -1.69 -2.43 -22.53
N VAL A 107 -0.67 -2.54 -21.69
CA VAL A 107 -0.35 -1.51 -20.69
C VAL A 107 0.19 -0.25 -21.34
N ARG A 108 1.17 -0.40 -22.25
CA ARG A 108 1.90 0.73 -22.83
C ARG A 108 1.05 1.58 -23.77
N GLU A 109 0.14 0.95 -24.50
CA GLU A 109 -0.65 1.60 -25.55
C GLU A 109 -2.06 1.96 -25.10
N CYS A 110 -2.62 1.19 -24.17
CA CYS A 110 -4.02 1.32 -23.76
C CYS A 110 -4.23 1.48 -22.25
N ASN A 111 -3.15 1.63 -21.47
CA ASN A 111 -3.23 1.84 -20.01
C ASN A 111 -4.01 0.74 -19.24
N ASN A 112 -4.13 -0.44 -19.82
CA ASN A 112 -4.92 -1.55 -19.26
C ASN A 112 -4.00 -2.54 -18.54
N VAL A 113 -4.01 -2.48 -17.22
CA VAL A 113 -3.11 -3.28 -16.37
C VAL A 113 -3.69 -4.62 -15.93
N GLY A 114 -4.98 -4.87 -16.15
CA GLY A 114 -5.67 -6.08 -15.71
C GLY A 114 -6.23 -6.96 -16.83
N GLY A 115 -5.86 -6.70 -18.09
CA GLY A 115 -6.41 -7.46 -19.23
C GLY A 115 -7.93 -7.32 -19.37
N GLN A 116 -8.50 -6.21 -18.93
CA GLN A 116 -9.95 -6.00 -18.89
C GLN A 116 -10.51 -5.84 -20.29
N LYS A 117 -11.63 -6.51 -20.54
CA LYS A 117 -12.38 -6.41 -21.80
C LYS A 117 -13.43 -5.30 -21.75
N GLY A 118 -13.85 -4.82 -22.91
CA GLY A 118 -14.91 -3.81 -23.04
C GLY A 118 -14.49 -2.60 -23.86
N GLY A 119 -15.35 -1.58 -23.84
CA GLY A 119 -15.11 -0.31 -24.55
C GLY A 119 -14.71 0.83 -23.61
N PRO A 120 -14.05 1.87 -24.17
CA PRO A 120 -13.54 1.96 -25.54
C PRO A 120 -12.49 0.91 -25.85
N SER A 121 -12.42 0.45 -27.12
CA SER A 121 -11.56 -0.65 -27.53
C SER A 121 -10.09 -0.23 -27.67
N CYS A 122 -9.19 -1.09 -27.22
CA CYS A 122 -7.77 -0.97 -27.48
C CYS A 122 -7.47 -1.52 -28.88
N GLY A 123 -7.07 -0.65 -29.81
CA GLY A 123 -6.67 -1.04 -31.15
C GLY A 123 -7.74 -1.78 -31.97
N GLY A 124 -9.03 -1.59 -31.67
CA GLY A 124 -10.13 -2.30 -32.32
C GLY A 124 -10.40 -3.71 -31.80
N GLY A 125 -9.64 -4.17 -30.79
CA GLY A 125 -9.79 -5.49 -30.19
C GLY A 125 -10.81 -5.56 -29.04
N ALA A 126 -10.84 -6.70 -28.35
CA ALA A 126 -11.76 -6.96 -27.25
C ALA A 126 -11.37 -6.28 -25.92
N TYR A 127 -10.14 -5.82 -25.80
CA TYR A 127 -9.63 -5.21 -24.57
C TYR A 127 -9.98 -3.73 -24.49
N LYS A 128 -10.21 -3.26 -23.27
CA LYS A 128 -10.55 -1.88 -22.98
C LYS A 128 -9.29 -1.00 -23.01
N ALA A 129 -9.43 0.20 -23.59
CA ALA A 129 -8.49 1.29 -23.44
C ALA A 129 -8.94 2.24 -22.34
N TYR A 130 -7.99 2.71 -21.50
CA TYR A 130 -8.20 3.75 -20.52
C TYR A 130 -7.52 5.04 -20.96
N ALA A 131 -8.07 6.19 -20.60
CA ALA A 131 -7.50 7.47 -20.97
C ALA A 131 -6.15 7.73 -20.30
N THR A 132 -6.00 7.27 -19.05
CA THR A 132 -4.76 7.37 -18.29
C THR A 132 -4.40 6.04 -17.65
N LEU A 133 -3.12 5.89 -17.30
CA LEU A 133 -2.65 4.72 -16.55
C LEU A 133 -3.30 4.64 -15.15
N ASP A 134 -3.53 5.78 -14.51
CA ASP A 134 -4.18 5.84 -13.20
C ASP A 134 -5.63 5.32 -13.28
N GLU A 135 -6.37 5.71 -14.31
CA GLU A 135 -7.70 5.14 -14.57
C GLU A 135 -7.66 3.63 -14.84
N GLY A 136 -6.63 3.16 -15.54
CA GLY A 136 -6.43 1.73 -15.78
C GLY A 136 -6.15 0.95 -14.50
N ILE A 137 -5.34 1.50 -13.62
CA ILE A 137 -5.05 0.91 -12.29
C ILE A 137 -6.31 0.90 -11.43
N MET A 138 -7.02 2.03 -11.32
CA MET A 138 -8.28 2.11 -10.55
C MET A 138 -9.33 1.14 -11.11
N GLY A 139 -9.51 1.12 -12.42
CA GLY A 139 -10.45 0.19 -13.08
C GLY A 139 -10.13 -1.27 -12.83
N TYR A 140 -8.84 -1.62 -12.78
CA TYR A 140 -8.39 -2.97 -12.40
C TYR A 140 -8.75 -3.28 -10.94
N LEU A 141 -8.47 -2.38 -10.01
CA LEU A 141 -8.78 -2.56 -8.59
C LEU A 141 -10.29 -2.66 -8.33
N ASP A 142 -11.10 -1.85 -9.01
CA ASP A 142 -12.56 -1.96 -8.99
C ASP A 142 -13.05 -3.32 -9.50
N ASN A 143 -12.42 -3.84 -10.55
CA ASN A 143 -12.73 -5.16 -11.09
C ASN A 143 -12.38 -6.26 -10.10
N LEU A 144 -11.20 -6.18 -9.46
CA LEU A 144 -10.76 -7.11 -8.43
C LEU A 144 -11.72 -7.11 -7.22
N TYR A 145 -12.15 -5.93 -6.78
CA TYR A 145 -13.14 -5.81 -5.72
C TYR A 145 -14.48 -6.45 -6.11
N ARG A 146 -15.09 -6.02 -7.22
CA ARG A 146 -16.42 -6.47 -7.64
C ARG A 146 -16.52 -7.96 -7.91
N ASN A 147 -15.48 -8.56 -8.47
CA ASN A 147 -15.52 -9.95 -8.91
C ASN A 147 -14.98 -10.95 -7.89
N TYR A 148 -14.23 -10.50 -6.88
CA TYR A 148 -13.55 -11.37 -5.93
C TYR A 148 -13.76 -10.94 -4.49
N TYR A 149 -13.26 -9.79 -4.09
CA TYR A 149 -13.27 -9.35 -2.69
C TYR A 149 -14.69 -9.16 -2.13
N SER A 150 -15.61 -8.64 -2.91
CA SER A 150 -17.03 -8.52 -2.51
C SER A 150 -17.72 -9.86 -2.24
N TYR A 151 -17.15 -10.97 -2.74
CA TYR A 151 -17.61 -12.34 -2.49
C TYR A 151 -16.77 -13.08 -1.43
N GLY A 152 -15.89 -12.39 -0.73
CA GLY A 152 -15.02 -12.99 0.27
C GLY A 152 -13.84 -13.79 -0.30
N LEU A 153 -13.56 -13.69 -1.61
CA LEU A 153 -12.40 -14.29 -2.26
C LEU A 153 -11.22 -13.32 -2.12
N THR A 154 -10.40 -13.50 -1.09
CA THR A 154 -9.40 -12.51 -0.66
C THR A 154 -7.97 -13.03 -0.61
N THR A 155 -7.74 -14.30 -0.93
CA THR A 155 -6.42 -14.93 -0.95
C THR A 155 -6.07 -15.47 -2.33
N PRO A 156 -4.78 -15.69 -2.64
CA PRO A 156 -4.35 -16.29 -3.91
C PRO A 156 -5.08 -17.60 -4.21
N GLU A 157 -5.24 -18.46 -3.22
CA GLU A 157 -5.89 -19.78 -3.36
C GLU A 157 -7.38 -19.66 -3.69
N THR A 158 -8.06 -18.64 -3.15
CA THR A 158 -9.50 -18.42 -3.39
C THR A 158 -9.76 -17.64 -4.68
N ILE A 159 -8.86 -16.75 -5.06
CA ILE A 159 -8.97 -15.94 -6.28
C ILE A 159 -8.52 -16.73 -7.51
N GLY A 160 -7.40 -17.46 -7.41
CA GLY A 160 -6.72 -18.10 -8.53
C GLY A 160 -7.62 -18.95 -9.42
N PRO A 161 -8.46 -19.87 -8.88
CA PRO A 161 -9.32 -20.72 -9.70
C PRO A 161 -10.33 -19.94 -10.54
N LYS A 162 -10.75 -18.78 -10.08
CA LYS A 162 -11.71 -17.91 -10.80
C LYS A 162 -11.02 -16.89 -11.70
N TYR A 163 -9.83 -16.42 -11.31
CA TYR A 163 -9.09 -15.37 -12.02
C TYR A 163 -8.37 -15.91 -13.25
N ALA A 164 -7.66 -17.01 -13.07
CA ALA A 164 -6.93 -17.65 -14.15
C ALA A 164 -7.35 -19.13 -14.28
N ALA A 165 -7.58 -19.58 -15.49
CA ALA A 165 -7.84 -21.00 -15.76
C ALA A 165 -6.61 -21.90 -15.50
N SER A 166 -5.52 -21.34 -14.99
CA SER A 166 -4.23 -21.99 -14.72
C SER A 166 -3.95 -22.11 -13.23
N THR A 167 -3.61 -23.31 -12.78
CA THR A 167 -3.18 -23.58 -11.40
C THR A 167 -1.79 -22.99 -11.07
N THR A 168 -1.02 -22.58 -12.10
CA THR A 168 0.32 -21.99 -11.90
C THR A 168 0.26 -20.56 -11.37
N TRP A 169 -0.89 -19.91 -11.45
CA TRP A 169 -1.07 -18.53 -10.98
C TRP A 169 -0.88 -18.40 -9.46
N THR A 170 -1.29 -19.39 -8.67
CA THR A 170 -1.18 -19.37 -7.20
C THR A 170 0.22 -19.73 -6.68
N SER A 171 1.10 -20.22 -7.54
CA SER A 171 2.45 -20.66 -7.17
C SER A 171 3.55 -19.62 -7.45
N GLN A 172 3.19 -18.43 -7.91
CA GLN A 172 4.09 -17.31 -8.15
C GLN A 172 3.97 -16.26 -7.05
#